data_81e75b536612119cb5a9ee35c1af311f
#
_entry.id   81e75b536612119cb5a9ee35c1af311f
#
_cell.length_a   1.000
_cell.length_b   1.000
_cell.length_c   1.000
_cell.angle_alpha   90.00
_cell.angle_beta   90.00
_cell.angle_gamma   90.00
#
_symmetry.space_group_name_H-M   'P 1'
#
loop_
_entity.id
_entity.type
_entity.pdbx_description
1 polymer ?
#
loop_
_entity_poly.entity_id
_entity_poly.type
_entity_poly.pdbx_seq_one_letter_code
_entity_poly.pdbx_strand_id
1 'polypeptide(L)'
;MKLYSILFLLFFSQFSYGQVKSKNILIAYNSKTASTQTLAEEVAKGAQSIPGVQVVLKSIAQTTTKDLLDADAIIIGSPVYNANLAPEVVQFISAWPFEGNPLKDKIGAAFVTAGGISAGEELAQVNLLHSMLIFGMVLVGGDDWTSAFGASAITNVSIFKTGQLDKIFLQKGFNLGKRVATMTQKIR
;
A
#
# COMPACT_ATOMS: atom_id res chain seq x y z
N MET A 1 -45.13 49.65 35.16
CA MET A 1 -44.87 48.57 34.17
C MET A 1 -43.38 48.45 33.95
N LYS A 2 -42.76 47.40 34.49
CA LYS A 2 -41.30 47.15 34.32
C LYS A 2 -41.14 46.12 33.23
N LEU A 3 -40.45 46.53 32.14
CA LEU A 3 -40.14 45.65 31.00
C LEU A 3 -38.85 44.84 31.37
N TYR A 4 -38.94 43.51 31.48
CA TYR A 4 -37.78 42.63 31.65
C TYR A 4 -37.31 42.21 30.26
N SER A 5 -36.14 42.72 29.84
CA SER A 5 -35.42 42.23 28.66
C SER A 5 -34.73 40.93 29.01
N ILE A 6 -35.20 39.83 28.43
CA ILE A 6 -34.54 38.51 28.51
C ILE A 6 -33.46 38.48 27.41
N LEU A 7 -32.21 38.57 27.84
CA LEU A 7 -31.04 38.40 26.98
C LEU A 7 -30.79 36.89 26.77
N PHE A 8 -31.12 36.35 25.59
CA PHE A 8 -30.89 34.96 25.23
C PHE A 8 -29.44 34.83 24.74
N LEU A 9 -28.54 34.38 25.61
CA LEU A 9 -27.15 34.05 25.25
C LEU A 9 -27.13 32.71 24.51
N LEU A 10 -27.01 32.76 23.19
CA LEU A 10 -26.73 31.61 22.35
C LEU A 10 -25.28 31.18 22.55
N PHE A 11 -25.07 30.13 23.36
CA PHE A 11 -23.79 29.43 23.47
C PHE A 11 -23.58 28.62 22.18
N PHE A 12 -22.84 29.18 21.20
CA PHE A 12 -22.30 28.43 20.10
C PHE A 12 -21.14 27.58 20.65
N SER A 13 -21.41 26.33 21.03
CA SER A 13 -20.36 25.35 21.27
C SER A 13 -19.67 25.07 19.93
N GLN A 14 -18.52 25.67 19.72
CA GLN A 14 -17.61 25.32 18.63
C GLN A 14 -17.10 23.91 18.92
N PHE A 15 -17.75 22.90 18.31
CA PHE A 15 -17.15 21.58 18.19
C PHE A 15 -15.91 21.73 17.32
N SER A 16 -14.74 21.86 17.98
CA SER A 16 -13.46 21.75 17.33
C SER A 16 -13.32 20.29 16.88
N TYR A 17 -13.74 19.99 15.64
CA TYR A 17 -13.36 18.74 14.98
C TYR A 17 -11.84 18.79 14.85
N GLY A 18 -11.14 18.09 15.75
CA GLY A 18 -9.71 17.86 15.60
C GLY A 18 -9.46 17.36 14.19
N GLN A 19 -8.69 18.10 13.40
CA GLN A 19 -8.30 17.69 12.06
C GLN A 19 -7.60 16.32 12.18
N VAL A 20 -8.28 15.25 11.78
CA VAL A 20 -7.66 13.92 11.68
C VAL A 20 -6.55 14.07 10.65
N LYS A 21 -5.30 14.00 11.11
CA LYS A 21 -4.14 14.08 10.22
C LYS A 21 -4.29 12.99 9.15
N SER A 22 -4.30 13.40 7.89
CA SER A 22 -4.36 12.46 6.76
C SER A 22 -3.17 11.50 6.81
N LYS A 23 -3.42 10.22 6.61
CA LYS A 23 -2.39 9.17 6.53
C LYS A 23 -1.87 9.04 5.11
N ASN A 24 -0.55 8.99 4.95
CA ASN A 24 0.11 8.89 3.65
C ASN A 24 0.47 7.43 3.34
N ILE A 25 0.02 6.93 2.20
CA ILE A 25 0.37 5.59 1.71
C ILE A 25 1.17 5.72 0.42
N LEU A 26 2.41 5.25 0.45
CA LEU A 26 3.25 5.12 -0.73
C LEU A 26 3.04 3.74 -1.34
N ILE A 27 2.74 3.72 -2.64
CA ILE A 27 2.72 2.50 -3.46
C ILE A 27 3.81 2.66 -4.51
N ALA A 28 4.90 1.89 -4.37
CA ALA A 28 6.02 1.93 -5.29
C ALA A 28 6.16 0.60 -6.03
N TYR A 29 6.35 0.64 -7.35
CA TYR A 29 6.36 -0.57 -8.17
C TYR A 29 7.44 -0.53 -9.26
N ASN A 30 7.89 -1.72 -9.67
CA ASN A 30 8.62 -1.93 -10.91
C ASN A 30 7.71 -2.61 -11.93
N SER A 31 7.71 -2.16 -13.18
CA SER A 31 6.90 -2.77 -14.24
C SER A 31 7.55 -2.53 -15.61
N LYS A 32 7.82 -3.62 -16.35
CA LYS A 32 8.33 -3.55 -17.73
C LYS A 32 7.22 -3.78 -18.78
N THR A 33 6.17 -4.53 -18.42
CA THR A 33 5.09 -4.94 -19.34
C THR A 33 3.72 -4.43 -18.92
N ALA A 34 3.66 -3.41 -18.10
CA ALA A 34 2.46 -2.81 -17.51
C ALA A 34 1.67 -3.67 -16.52
N SER A 35 1.86 -4.99 -16.44
CA SER A 35 1.04 -5.87 -15.57
C SER A 35 1.17 -5.49 -14.10
N THR A 36 2.40 -5.28 -13.58
CA THR A 36 2.61 -4.85 -12.19
C THR A 36 2.06 -3.45 -11.93
N GLN A 37 2.15 -2.57 -12.93
CA GLN A 37 1.55 -1.24 -12.86
C GLN A 37 0.02 -1.32 -12.75
N THR A 38 -0.64 -2.12 -13.58
CA THR A 38 -2.10 -2.33 -13.52
C THR A 38 -2.54 -2.82 -12.15
N LEU A 39 -1.80 -3.78 -11.56
CA LEU A 39 -2.09 -4.25 -10.20
C LEU A 39 -1.85 -3.15 -9.16
N ALA A 40 -0.79 -2.34 -9.32
CA ALA A 40 -0.51 -1.20 -8.44
C ALA A 40 -1.62 -0.14 -8.46
N GLU A 41 -2.22 0.11 -9.62
CA GLU A 41 -3.35 1.01 -9.78
C GLU A 41 -4.60 0.50 -9.03
N GLU A 42 -4.84 -0.81 -9.02
CA GLU A 42 -5.94 -1.39 -8.24
C GLU A 42 -5.66 -1.33 -6.72
N VAL A 43 -4.41 -1.56 -6.30
CA VAL A 43 -3.99 -1.35 -4.90
C VAL A 43 -4.23 0.11 -4.49
N ALA A 44 -3.90 1.06 -5.37
CA ALA A 44 -4.13 2.49 -5.11
C ALA A 44 -5.62 2.82 -4.99
N LYS A 45 -6.47 2.31 -5.88
CA LYS A 45 -7.94 2.47 -5.79
C LYS A 45 -8.49 1.92 -4.47
N GLY A 46 -8.01 0.75 -4.06
CA GLY A 46 -8.39 0.15 -2.77
C GLY A 46 -8.02 1.03 -1.58
N ALA A 47 -6.80 1.56 -1.56
CA ALA A 47 -6.35 2.45 -0.51
C ALA A 47 -7.13 3.78 -0.50
N GLN A 48 -7.37 4.37 -1.66
CA GLN A 48 -8.14 5.61 -1.84
C GLN A 48 -9.61 5.47 -1.42
N SER A 49 -10.16 4.25 -1.38
CA SER A 49 -11.54 4.01 -0.93
C SER A 49 -11.75 4.27 0.57
N ILE A 50 -10.67 4.44 1.34
CA ILE A 50 -10.71 4.72 2.77
C ILE A 50 -10.58 6.24 3.01
N PRO A 51 -11.57 6.90 3.62
CA PRO A 51 -11.50 8.34 3.92
C PRO A 51 -10.28 8.71 4.80
N GLY A 52 -9.74 9.90 4.62
CA GLY A 52 -8.59 10.38 5.43
C GLY A 52 -7.25 9.77 5.06
N VAL A 53 -7.13 9.18 3.87
CA VAL A 53 -5.89 8.62 3.32
C VAL A 53 -5.49 9.40 2.06
N GLN A 54 -4.20 9.71 1.95
CA GLN A 54 -3.57 10.20 0.72
C GLN A 54 -2.69 9.11 0.13
N VAL A 55 -2.82 8.87 -1.17
CA VAL A 55 -2.08 7.81 -1.86
C VAL A 55 -1.11 8.43 -2.86
N VAL A 56 0.15 8.04 -2.74
CA VAL A 56 1.23 8.36 -3.69
C VAL A 56 1.57 7.08 -4.45
N LEU A 57 1.26 7.04 -5.74
CA LEU A 57 1.57 5.93 -6.64
C LEU A 57 2.71 6.32 -7.57
N LYS A 58 3.85 5.61 -7.50
CA LYS A 58 5.06 5.91 -8.29
C LYS A 58 5.76 4.63 -8.75
N SER A 59 6.47 4.70 -9.87
CA SER A 59 7.49 3.70 -10.16
C SER A 59 8.65 3.84 -9.15
N ILE A 60 9.37 2.73 -8.88
CA ILE A 60 10.54 2.78 -7.99
C ILE A 60 11.62 3.77 -8.51
N ALA A 61 11.72 3.93 -9.82
CA ALA A 61 12.66 4.89 -10.43
C ALA A 61 12.31 6.37 -10.12
N GLN A 62 11.05 6.66 -9.81
CA GLN A 62 10.56 8.00 -9.45
C GLN A 62 10.42 8.18 -7.93
N THR A 63 10.58 7.10 -7.17
CA THR A 63 10.42 7.13 -5.71
C THR A 63 11.69 7.65 -5.06
N THR A 64 11.54 8.63 -4.19
CA THR A 64 12.64 9.26 -3.46
C THR A 64 12.69 8.82 -2.00
N THR A 65 13.81 9.03 -1.32
CA THR A 65 13.92 8.84 0.13
C THR A 65 12.87 9.66 0.89
N LYS A 66 12.55 10.87 0.40
CA LYS A 66 11.52 11.71 1.01
C LYS A 66 10.14 11.02 0.95
N ASP A 67 9.78 10.37 -0.15
CA ASP A 67 8.52 9.63 -0.26
C ASP A 67 8.43 8.50 0.78
N LEU A 68 9.54 7.78 1.04
CA LEU A 68 9.61 6.73 2.07
C LEU A 68 9.44 7.31 3.49
N LEU A 69 10.08 8.45 3.75
CA LEU A 69 10.03 9.10 5.07
C LEU A 69 8.66 9.70 5.38
N ASP A 70 8.00 10.29 4.39
CA ASP A 70 6.69 10.94 4.55
C ASP A 70 5.53 9.92 4.66
N ALA A 71 5.73 8.67 4.20
CA ALA A 71 4.70 7.65 4.23
C ALA A 71 4.45 7.11 5.65
N ASP A 72 3.19 6.87 6.01
CA ASP A 72 2.78 6.06 7.17
C ASP A 72 2.73 4.56 6.81
N ALA A 73 2.51 4.24 5.53
CA ALA A 73 2.56 2.89 4.98
C ALA A 73 3.27 2.85 3.63
N ILE A 74 3.98 1.75 3.35
CA ILE A 74 4.72 1.52 2.12
C ILE A 74 4.30 0.17 1.54
N ILE A 75 3.78 0.16 0.32
CA ILE A 75 3.39 -1.04 -0.41
C ILE A 75 4.30 -1.17 -1.63
N ILE A 76 5.02 -2.29 -1.74
CA ILE A 76 5.96 -2.51 -2.85
C ILE A 76 5.45 -3.57 -3.81
N GLY A 77 5.55 -3.24 -5.11
CA GLY A 77 5.20 -4.12 -6.21
C GLY A 77 6.39 -4.55 -7.06
N SER A 78 6.50 -5.87 -7.33
CA SER A 78 7.55 -6.42 -8.18
C SER A 78 7.00 -7.42 -9.19
N PRO A 79 7.48 -7.42 -10.44
CA PRO A 79 7.35 -8.62 -11.28
C PRO A 79 8.26 -9.71 -10.71
N VAL A 80 7.86 -10.98 -10.95
CA VAL A 80 8.66 -12.17 -10.58
C VAL A 80 9.49 -12.61 -11.78
N TYR A 81 10.80 -12.65 -11.59
CA TYR A 81 11.75 -13.15 -12.58
C TYR A 81 12.56 -14.31 -12.00
N ASN A 82 12.49 -15.48 -12.64
CA ASN A 82 13.19 -16.69 -12.18
C ASN A 82 12.94 -16.99 -10.70
N ALA A 83 11.67 -16.95 -10.28
CA ALA A 83 11.20 -17.11 -8.91
C ALA A 83 11.73 -16.09 -7.89
N ASN A 84 12.30 -14.97 -8.34
CA ASN A 84 12.84 -13.90 -7.49
C ASN A 84 12.20 -12.55 -7.81
N LEU A 85 12.48 -11.57 -6.96
CA LEU A 85 12.18 -10.16 -7.22
C LEU A 85 12.96 -9.64 -8.43
N ALA A 86 12.41 -8.66 -9.11
CA ALA A 86 13.16 -7.92 -10.11
C ALA A 86 14.43 -7.31 -9.47
N PRO A 87 15.61 -7.42 -10.12
CA PRO A 87 16.86 -6.86 -9.56
C PRO A 87 16.75 -5.38 -9.20
N GLU A 88 15.99 -4.62 -9.97
CA GLU A 88 15.77 -3.19 -9.73
C GLU A 88 15.03 -2.95 -8.40
N VAL A 89 14.13 -3.85 -7.99
CA VAL A 89 13.42 -3.76 -6.70
C VAL A 89 14.37 -4.07 -5.55
N VAL A 90 15.23 -5.08 -5.69
CA VAL A 90 16.24 -5.41 -4.70
C VAL A 90 17.20 -4.23 -4.50
N GLN A 91 17.69 -3.63 -5.59
CA GLN A 91 18.54 -2.46 -5.55
C GLN A 91 17.85 -1.25 -4.89
N PHE A 92 16.56 -1.01 -5.22
CA PHE A 92 15.75 0.05 -4.62
C PHE A 92 15.65 -0.11 -3.09
N ILE A 93 15.34 -1.31 -2.60
CA ILE A 93 15.24 -1.58 -1.15
C ILE A 93 16.60 -1.45 -0.47
N SER A 94 17.70 -1.87 -1.13
CA SER A 94 19.05 -1.74 -0.59
C SER A 94 19.50 -0.28 -0.39
N ALA A 95 18.84 0.66 -1.05
CA ALA A 95 19.10 2.09 -0.91
C ALA A 95 18.20 2.79 0.13
N TRP A 96 17.34 2.05 0.84
CA TRP A 96 16.46 2.63 1.85
C TRP A 96 17.26 3.15 3.06
N PRO A 97 16.79 4.25 3.70
CA PRO A 97 17.45 4.81 4.86
C PRO A 97 17.39 3.84 6.06
N PHE A 98 18.54 3.47 6.60
CA PHE A 98 18.65 2.48 7.68
C PHE A 98 19.02 3.13 9.02
N GLU A 99 19.94 4.09 9.02
CA GLU A 99 20.43 4.73 10.25
C GLU A 99 19.31 5.49 10.98
N GLY A 100 19.22 5.28 12.29
CA GLY A 100 18.18 5.89 13.11
C GLY A 100 16.80 5.23 12.97
N ASN A 101 16.67 4.13 12.21
CA ASN A 101 15.44 3.37 12.02
C ASN A 101 14.23 4.23 11.56
N PRO A 102 14.35 5.09 10.55
CA PRO A 102 13.30 6.06 10.20
C PRO A 102 12.04 5.41 9.61
N LEU A 103 12.09 4.12 9.22
CA LEU A 103 10.96 3.37 8.70
C LEU A 103 10.30 2.47 9.77
N LYS A 104 10.83 2.45 10.99
CA LYS A 104 10.28 1.67 12.09
C LYS A 104 8.82 2.04 12.35
N ASP A 105 8.01 1.01 12.63
CA ASP A 105 6.58 1.10 12.95
C ASP A 105 5.69 1.59 11.79
N LYS A 106 6.25 1.87 10.60
CA LYS A 106 5.44 2.08 9.38
C LYS A 106 4.84 0.75 8.92
N ILE A 107 3.66 0.79 8.30
CA ILE A 107 3.06 -0.41 7.72
C ILE A 107 3.77 -0.79 6.42
N GLY A 108 4.07 -2.09 6.28
CA GLY A 108 4.64 -2.69 5.08
C GLY A 108 3.72 -3.72 4.46
N ALA A 109 3.59 -3.72 3.12
CA ALA A 109 2.85 -4.74 2.38
C ALA A 109 3.46 -4.99 0.99
N ALA A 110 3.13 -6.12 0.40
CA ALA A 110 3.72 -6.57 -0.86
C ALA A 110 2.65 -6.98 -1.89
N PHE A 111 2.94 -6.75 -3.17
CA PHE A 111 2.21 -7.35 -4.27
C PHE A 111 3.16 -7.74 -5.40
N VAL A 112 2.81 -8.78 -6.16
CA VAL A 112 3.66 -9.27 -7.25
C VAL A 112 2.86 -9.68 -8.47
N THR A 113 3.53 -9.72 -9.64
CA THR A 113 2.99 -10.34 -10.85
C THR A 113 3.93 -11.41 -11.36
N ALA A 114 3.43 -12.59 -11.69
CA ALA A 114 4.21 -13.72 -12.19
C ALA A 114 3.67 -14.20 -13.53
N GLY A 115 4.55 -14.81 -14.36
CA GLY A 115 4.17 -15.34 -15.65
C GLY A 115 3.37 -16.63 -15.58
N GLY A 116 3.42 -17.36 -14.48
CA GLY A 116 2.77 -18.68 -14.32
C GLY A 116 2.35 -18.94 -12.88
N ILE A 117 1.46 -19.90 -12.69
CA ILE A 117 1.08 -20.44 -11.39
C ILE A 117 2.28 -21.20 -10.81
N SER A 118 2.54 -21.05 -9.52
CA SER A 118 3.69 -21.67 -8.82
C SER A 118 5.04 -21.26 -9.41
N ALA A 119 5.13 -20.04 -9.96
CA ALA A 119 6.35 -19.51 -10.57
C ALA A 119 7.18 -18.67 -9.58
N GLY A 120 6.95 -18.81 -8.28
CA GLY A 120 7.68 -18.12 -7.21
C GLY A 120 7.01 -16.85 -6.70
N GLU A 121 5.73 -16.63 -7.00
CA GLU A 121 5.00 -15.44 -6.58
C GLU A 121 4.96 -15.28 -5.05
N GLU A 122 4.65 -16.34 -4.31
CA GLU A 122 4.61 -16.28 -2.85
C GLU A 122 6.02 -16.08 -2.25
N LEU A 123 7.03 -16.74 -2.81
CA LEU A 123 8.42 -16.56 -2.37
C LEU A 123 8.86 -15.11 -2.57
N ALA A 124 8.53 -14.51 -3.70
CA ALA A 124 8.86 -13.11 -3.97
C ALA A 124 8.12 -12.16 -3.01
N GLN A 125 6.84 -12.41 -2.67
CA GLN A 125 6.11 -11.64 -1.67
C GLN A 125 6.78 -11.76 -0.29
N VAL A 126 7.12 -12.97 0.14
CA VAL A 126 7.79 -13.20 1.43
C VAL A 126 9.15 -12.51 1.47
N ASN A 127 9.91 -12.51 0.38
CA ASN A 127 11.20 -11.79 0.31
C ASN A 127 11.02 -10.27 0.48
N LEU A 128 9.98 -9.67 -0.11
CA LEU A 128 9.64 -8.25 0.12
C LEU A 128 9.31 -7.99 1.59
N LEU A 129 8.47 -8.84 2.18
CA LEU A 129 8.06 -8.72 3.57
C LEU A 129 9.25 -8.88 4.53
N HIS A 130 10.14 -9.86 4.30
CA HIS A 130 11.37 -10.02 5.10
C HIS A 130 12.26 -8.78 5.03
N SER A 131 12.41 -8.19 3.83
CA SER A 131 13.17 -6.96 3.68
C SER A 131 12.59 -5.82 4.52
N MET A 132 11.27 -5.69 4.57
CA MET A 132 10.59 -4.66 5.37
C MET A 132 10.76 -4.89 6.89
N LEU A 133 10.79 -6.15 7.34
CA LEU A 133 11.04 -6.49 8.76
C LEU A 133 12.39 -5.99 9.26
N ILE A 134 13.43 -6.03 8.42
CA ILE A 134 14.77 -5.52 8.77
C ILE A 134 14.73 -4.01 9.09
N PHE A 135 13.82 -3.27 8.45
CA PHE A 135 13.60 -1.84 8.74
C PHE A 135 12.63 -1.60 9.92
N GLY A 136 12.22 -2.66 10.64
CA GLY A 136 11.32 -2.55 11.79
C GLY A 136 9.86 -2.23 11.44
N MET A 137 9.43 -2.51 10.21
CA MET A 137 8.07 -2.23 9.75
C MET A 137 7.08 -3.27 10.30
N VAL A 138 5.82 -2.87 10.42
CA VAL A 138 4.68 -3.73 10.77
C VAL A 138 4.05 -4.28 9.50
N LEU A 139 4.07 -5.59 9.30
CA LEU A 139 3.61 -6.19 8.05
C LEU A 139 2.10 -6.44 8.02
N VAL A 140 1.51 -6.18 6.86
CA VAL A 140 0.09 -6.45 6.57
C VAL A 140 -0.02 -7.25 5.27
N GLY A 141 -0.63 -8.43 5.35
CA GLY A 141 -0.98 -9.25 4.18
C GLY A 141 -2.29 -8.83 3.53
N GLY A 142 -2.80 -9.66 2.62
CA GLY A 142 -4.13 -9.49 2.02
C GLY A 142 -5.27 -9.72 3.01
N ASP A 143 -6.50 -9.64 2.52
CA ASP A 143 -7.70 -9.64 3.36
C ASP A 143 -8.18 -11.06 3.76
N ASP A 144 -7.71 -12.09 3.06
CA ASP A 144 -8.04 -13.48 3.36
C ASP A 144 -6.85 -14.42 3.13
N TRP A 145 -7.05 -15.73 3.35
CA TRP A 145 -6.03 -16.76 3.22
C TRP A 145 -5.53 -16.94 1.77
N THR A 146 -6.32 -16.56 0.75
CA THR A 146 -5.93 -16.66 -0.67
C THR A 146 -4.98 -15.55 -1.11
N SER A 147 -4.72 -14.61 -0.23
CA SER A 147 -3.82 -13.47 -0.41
C SER A 147 -2.98 -13.19 0.86
N ALA A 148 -2.71 -14.24 1.64
CA ALA A 148 -2.07 -14.12 2.96
C ALA A 148 -0.77 -13.31 2.97
N PHE A 149 0.06 -13.43 1.93
CA PHE A 149 1.34 -12.72 1.81
C PHE A 149 1.23 -11.39 1.04
N GLY A 150 0.02 -11.00 0.62
CA GLY A 150 -0.24 -9.82 -0.22
C GLY A 150 -1.00 -10.18 -1.50
N ALA A 151 -1.10 -9.25 -2.46
CA ALA A 151 -1.76 -9.53 -3.73
C ALA A 151 -0.78 -10.13 -4.74
N SER A 152 -1.19 -11.20 -5.43
CA SER A 152 -0.44 -11.76 -6.56
C SER A 152 -1.33 -11.84 -7.80
N ALA A 153 -0.74 -11.68 -8.99
CA ALA A 153 -1.45 -11.83 -10.25
C ALA A 153 -0.62 -12.67 -11.24
N ILE A 154 -1.32 -13.52 -11.99
CA ILE A 154 -0.73 -14.38 -13.01
C ILE A 154 -1.05 -13.83 -14.40
N THR A 155 -0.05 -13.78 -15.30
CA THR A 155 -0.17 -13.03 -16.56
C THR A 155 -0.14 -13.88 -17.83
N ASN A 156 0.46 -15.08 -17.82
CA ASN A 156 0.76 -15.84 -19.05
C ASN A 156 0.29 -17.31 -19.02
N VAL A 157 -0.70 -17.65 -18.22
CA VAL A 157 -1.30 -18.99 -18.23
C VAL A 157 -2.56 -18.98 -19.11
N SER A 158 -2.78 -20.02 -19.90
CA SER A 158 -3.83 -20.10 -20.91
C SER A 158 -5.25 -19.85 -20.40
N ILE A 159 -5.52 -20.10 -19.12
CA ILE A 159 -6.79 -19.78 -18.47
C ILE A 159 -6.95 -18.28 -18.15
N PHE A 160 -5.83 -17.51 -18.15
CA PHE A 160 -5.82 -16.07 -17.96
C PHE A 160 -5.33 -15.40 -19.25
N LYS A 161 -6.08 -14.44 -19.76
CA LYS A 161 -5.75 -13.78 -21.03
C LYS A 161 -4.40 -13.06 -20.95
N THR A 162 -3.54 -13.31 -21.92
CA THR A 162 -2.27 -12.58 -22.05
C THR A 162 -2.52 -11.07 -22.19
N GLY A 163 -1.75 -10.29 -21.45
CA GLY A 163 -1.79 -8.81 -21.53
C GLY A 163 -2.92 -8.13 -20.73
N GLN A 164 -3.79 -8.90 -20.07
CA GLN A 164 -4.81 -8.36 -19.16
C GLN A 164 -4.79 -9.15 -17.86
N LEU A 165 -4.87 -8.45 -16.73
CA LEU A 165 -5.06 -9.13 -15.44
C LEU A 165 -6.52 -9.55 -15.29
N ASP A 166 -6.74 -10.79 -14.85
CA ASP A 166 -8.07 -11.27 -14.51
C ASP A 166 -8.66 -10.48 -13.33
N LYS A 167 -9.99 -10.36 -13.32
CA LYS A 167 -10.72 -9.62 -12.28
C LYS A 167 -10.44 -10.13 -10.87
N ILE A 168 -10.19 -11.44 -10.71
CA ILE A 168 -9.86 -12.01 -9.40
C ILE A 168 -8.57 -11.42 -8.82
N PHE A 169 -7.56 -11.19 -9.67
CA PHE A 169 -6.29 -10.60 -9.24
C PHE A 169 -6.43 -9.10 -8.97
N LEU A 170 -7.20 -8.40 -9.82
CA LEU A 170 -7.49 -6.98 -9.60
C LEU A 170 -8.21 -6.77 -8.26
N GLN A 171 -9.17 -7.65 -7.93
CA GLN A 171 -9.86 -7.62 -6.65
C GLN A 171 -8.91 -7.86 -5.46
N LYS A 172 -7.95 -8.80 -5.57
CA LYS A 172 -6.91 -8.99 -4.54
C LYS A 172 -6.08 -7.72 -4.34
N GLY A 173 -5.70 -7.04 -5.42
CA GLY A 173 -5.00 -5.77 -5.37
C GLY A 173 -5.81 -4.69 -4.64
N PHE A 174 -7.07 -4.51 -5.04
CA PHE A 174 -7.98 -3.57 -4.39
C PHE A 174 -8.13 -3.86 -2.89
N ASN A 175 -8.36 -5.12 -2.52
CA ASN A 175 -8.55 -5.53 -1.14
C ASN A 175 -7.29 -5.32 -0.30
N LEU A 176 -6.10 -5.60 -0.85
CA LEU A 176 -4.83 -5.31 -0.19
C LEU A 176 -4.70 -3.81 0.14
N GLY A 177 -4.91 -2.94 -0.86
CA GLY A 177 -4.83 -1.50 -0.66
C GLY A 177 -5.81 -0.99 0.39
N LYS A 178 -7.07 -1.45 0.32
CA LYS A 178 -8.12 -1.14 1.30
C LYS A 178 -7.73 -1.58 2.72
N ARG A 179 -7.21 -2.80 2.86
CA ARG A 179 -6.77 -3.35 4.16
C ARG A 179 -5.61 -2.55 4.75
N VAL A 180 -4.57 -2.27 3.95
CA VAL A 180 -3.42 -1.48 4.38
C VAL A 180 -3.87 -0.09 4.85
N ALA A 181 -4.71 0.60 4.09
CA ALA A 181 -5.24 1.90 4.46
C ALA A 181 -6.02 1.85 5.78
N THR A 182 -6.88 0.85 5.95
CA THR A 182 -7.64 0.64 7.19
C THR A 182 -6.72 0.40 8.38
N MET A 183 -5.67 -0.41 8.21
CA MET A 183 -4.70 -0.70 9.30
C MET A 183 -3.85 0.52 9.62
N THR A 184 -3.44 1.30 8.62
CA THR A 184 -2.67 2.54 8.80
C THR A 184 -3.42 3.57 9.66
N GLN A 185 -4.75 3.62 9.56
CA GLN A 185 -5.55 4.50 10.41
C GLN A 185 -5.67 4.02 11.87
N LYS A 186 -5.52 2.70 12.11
CA LYS A 186 -5.63 2.12 13.46
C LYS A 186 -4.32 2.26 14.26
N ILE A 187 -3.18 2.33 13.58
CA ILE A 187 -1.88 2.51 14.23
C ILE A 187 -1.65 4.01 14.42
N ARG A 188 -1.42 4.40 15.66
CA ARG A 188 -1.19 5.79 16.08
C ARG A 188 0.27 6.18 15.94
#